data_9e67a7e6805c2605f14e0a86270cfb39
#
_entry.id   9e67a7e6805c2605f14e0a86270cfb39
#
_cell.length_a   1.000
_cell.length_b   1.000
_cell.length_c   1.000
_cell.angle_alpha   90.00
_cell.angle_beta   90.00
_cell.angle_gamma   90.00
#
_symmetry.space_group_name_H-M   'P 1'
#
loop_
_entity.id
_entity.type
_entity.pdbx_description
1 polymer ?
#
loop_
_entity_poly.entity_id
_entity_poly.type
_entity_poly.pdbx_seq_one_letter_code
_entity_poly.pdbx_strand_id
1 'polypeptide(L)'
;MYDYHRNERAMALRPSLSRSWLLVRANSDEATMEAAFESEADSVILDLEDGCPADEKDEARSRVVKMLNSGVVAWVRINAITTEHWWKDVKALKNTKGLRGVMLATAEHATDIDRTASELPAGTPIIALIESALGVHNAVEIASAIGTFRIPFGAGDYRRDTGSSDPP
;
A
#
# COMPACT_ATOMS: atom_id res chain seq x y z
N MET A 1 -14.39 -13.72 15.97
CA MET A 1 -13.03 -13.14 16.13
C MET A 1 -12.15 -13.98 15.25
N TYR A 2 -11.74 -13.44 14.09
CA TYR A 2 -10.93 -14.18 13.12
C TYR A 2 -9.56 -14.48 13.69
N ASP A 3 -9.12 -15.72 13.50
CA ASP A 3 -7.77 -16.15 13.79
C ASP A 3 -6.91 -15.89 12.54
N TYR A 4 -6.47 -14.64 12.36
CA TYR A 4 -5.56 -14.24 11.28
C TYR A 4 -4.14 -14.82 11.43
N HIS A 5 -3.95 -15.81 12.31
CA HIS A 5 -2.65 -16.43 12.54
C HIS A 5 -2.12 -17.25 11.35
N ARG A 6 -2.91 -17.39 10.28
CA ARG A 6 -2.55 -18.23 9.13
C ARG A 6 -1.79 -17.54 8.00
N ASN A 7 -1.44 -16.28 8.12
CA ASN A 7 -0.54 -15.65 7.15
C ASN A 7 0.94 -16.01 7.43
N GLU A 8 1.18 -17.28 7.76
CA GLU A 8 2.52 -17.80 8.10
C GLU A 8 3.50 -17.57 6.96
N ARG A 9 3.06 -17.70 5.70
CA ARG A 9 3.90 -17.50 4.53
C ARG A 9 4.33 -16.03 4.39
N ALA A 10 3.41 -15.10 4.45
CA ALA A 10 3.73 -13.67 4.35
C ALA A 10 4.53 -13.17 5.56
N MET A 11 4.39 -13.81 6.73
CA MET A 11 5.19 -13.50 7.92
C MET A 11 6.60 -14.07 7.82
N ALA A 12 6.77 -15.27 7.27
CA ALA A 12 8.05 -15.96 7.15
C ALA A 12 8.90 -15.43 6.00
N LEU A 13 8.27 -14.98 4.90
CA LEU A 13 9.00 -14.53 3.73
C LEU A 13 9.54 -13.10 3.94
N ARG A 14 10.83 -12.94 3.66
CA ARG A 14 11.42 -11.58 3.64
C ARG A 14 10.74 -10.75 2.53
N PRO A 15 10.33 -9.51 2.78
CA PRO A 15 9.69 -8.65 1.77
C PRO A 15 10.45 -8.56 0.44
N SER A 16 11.79 -8.58 0.50
CA SER A 16 12.66 -8.56 -0.68
C SER A 16 12.52 -9.79 -1.59
N LEU A 17 11.98 -10.88 -1.08
CA LEU A 17 11.73 -12.12 -1.82
C LEU A 17 10.30 -12.25 -2.33
N SER A 18 9.38 -11.35 -1.94
CA SER A 18 7.99 -11.37 -2.40
C SER A 18 7.91 -11.13 -3.91
N ARG A 19 7.26 -12.04 -4.61
CA ARG A 19 7.06 -12.03 -6.07
C ARG A 19 5.62 -11.74 -6.44
N SER A 20 4.67 -12.12 -5.59
CA SER A 20 3.24 -11.88 -5.75
C SER A 20 2.73 -10.97 -4.64
N TRP A 21 1.93 -9.98 -5.05
CA TRP A 21 1.39 -8.93 -4.20
C TRP A 21 -0.10 -8.82 -4.46
N LEU A 22 -0.91 -9.24 -3.48
CA LEU A 22 -2.36 -9.25 -3.61
C LEU A 22 -2.94 -7.99 -2.96
N LEU A 23 -3.54 -7.12 -3.77
CA LEU A 23 -4.35 -6.02 -3.28
C LEU A 23 -5.74 -6.53 -2.89
N VAL A 24 -6.19 -6.18 -1.70
CA VAL A 24 -7.55 -6.42 -1.24
C VAL A 24 -8.13 -5.12 -0.66
N ARG A 25 -9.34 -4.79 -1.06
CA ARG A 25 -10.03 -3.57 -0.60
C ARG A 25 -10.18 -3.59 0.92
N ALA A 26 -9.79 -2.52 1.60
CA ALA A 26 -9.85 -2.44 3.05
C ALA A 26 -11.28 -2.49 3.62
N ASN A 27 -12.30 -2.18 2.80
CA ASN A 27 -13.72 -2.27 3.12
C ASN A 27 -14.37 -3.59 2.70
N SER A 28 -13.61 -4.57 2.16
CA SER A 28 -14.14 -5.88 1.79
C SER A 28 -14.81 -6.58 2.97
N ASP A 29 -15.74 -7.47 2.67
CA ASP A 29 -16.34 -8.34 3.67
C ASP A 29 -15.28 -9.28 4.30
N GLU A 30 -15.67 -9.90 5.38
CA GLU A 30 -14.81 -10.73 6.20
C GLU A 30 -14.31 -11.97 5.45
N ALA A 31 -15.16 -12.60 4.63
CA ALA A 31 -14.82 -13.80 3.86
C ALA A 31 -13.79 -13.46 2.75
N THR A 32 -13.96 -12.36 2.05
CA THR A 32 -12.99 -11.87 1.06
C THR A 32 -11.64 -11.56 1.70
N MET A 33 -11.66 -10.95 2.87
CA MET A 33 -10.44 -10.61 3.60
C MET A 33 -9.71 -11.86 4.08
N GLU A 34 -10.44 -12.84 4.62
CA GLU A 34 -9.89 -14.13 5.04
C GLU A 34 -9.25 -14.87 3.86
N ALA A 35 -9.98 -14.97 2.74
CA ALA A 35 -9.47 -15.60 1.53
C ALA A 35 -8.19 -14.95 1.01
N ALA A 36 -8.05 -13.62 1.14
CA ALA A 36 -6.83 -12.91 0.75
C ALA A 36 -5.63 -13.33 1.63
N PHE A 37 -5.83 -13.45 2.95
CA PHE A 37 -4.77 -13.86 3.87
C PHE A 37 -4.47 -15.36 3.81
N GLU A 38 -5.41 -16.19 3.41
CA GLU A 38 -5.23 -17.63 3.18
C GLU A 38 -4.66 -17.94 1.79
N SER A 39 -4.59 -16.95 0.91
CA SER A 39 -4.09 -17.12 -0.45
C SER A 39 -2.60 -17.49 -0.49
N GLU A 40 -2.16 -17.98 -1.65
CA GLU A 40 -0.75 -18.27 -1.94
C GLU A 40 0.09 -17.01 -2.24
N ALA A 41 -0.47 -15.81 -2.09
CA ALA A 41 0.25 -14.57 -2.31
C ALA A 41 1.41 -14.41 -1.31
N ASP A 42 2.56 -13.98 -1.81
CA ASP A 42 3.73 -13.75 -0.96
C ASP A 42 3.53 -12.53 -0.04
N SER A 43 2.69 -11.58 -0.44
CA SER A 43 2.34 -10.39 0.36
C SER A 43 0.90 -9.96 0.10
N VAL A 44 0.20 -9.55 1.15
CA VAL A 44 -1.13 -8.94 1.07
C VAL A 44 -1.00 -7.45 1.32
N ILE A 45 -1.70 -6.66 0.51
CA ILE A 45 -1.79 -5.19 0.60
C ILE A 45 -3.23 -4.81 0.87
N LEU A 46 -3.50 -4.24 2.03
CA LEU A 46 -4.80 -3.65 2.38
C LEU A 46 -4.94 -2.29 1.69
N ASP A 47 -5.96 -2.13 0.88
CA ASP A 47 -6.09 -0.98 -0.01
C ASP A 47 -7.03 0.09 0.57
N LEU A 48 -6.47 1.24 0.94
CA LEU A 48 -7.20 2.44 1.40
C LEU A 48 -7.38 3.49 0.28
N GLU A 49 -6.85 3.21 -0.91
CA GLU A 49 -6.86 4.15 -2.03
C GLU A 49 -8.07 3.90 -2.96
N ASP A 50 -7.89 3.59 -4.21
CA ASP A 50 -8.94 3.41 -5.23
C ASP A 50 -9.92 2.26 -4.90
N GLY A 51 -9.46 1.27 -4.18
CA GLY A 51 -10.31 0.17 -3.72
C GLY A 51 -11.33 0.56 -2.66
N CYS A 52 -11.28 1.79 -2.12
CA CYS A 52 -12.13 2.24 -1.03
C CYS A 52 -12.83 3.56 -1.39
N PRO A 53 -14.19 3.60 -1.45
CA PRO A 53 -14.94 4.84 -1.68
C PRO A 53 -14.58 5.93 -0.65
N ALA A 54 -14.65 7.19 -1.08
CA ALA A 54 -14.20 8.32 -0.27
C ALA A 54 -14.96 8.45 1.07
N ASP A 55 -16.24 8.17 1.07
CA ASP A 55 -17.11 8.19 2.26
C ASP A 55 -16.89 7.00 3.22
N GLU A 56 -16.27 5.93 2.74
CA GLU A 56 -15.95 4.74 3.54
C GLU A 56 -14.50 4.72 4.07
N LYS A 57 -13.63 5.62 3.60
CA LYS A 57 -12.20 5.60 3.93
C LYS A 57 -11.89 5.70 5.42
N ASP A 58 -12.65 6.46 6.19
CA ASP A 58 -12.41 6.62 7.63
C ASP A 58 -12.75 5.34 8.41
N GLU A 59 -13.82 4.63 8.02
CA GLU A 59 -14.18 3.33 8.60
C GLU A 59 -13.18 2.25 8.19
N ALA A 60 -12.83 2.17 6.89
CA ALA A 60 -11.85 1.24 6.36
C ALA A 60 -10.48 1.40 7.05
N ARG A 61 -10.03 2.64 7.26
CA ARG A 61 -8.79 2.97 8.00
C ARG A 61 -8.83 2.44 9.42
N SER A 62 -9.94 2.69 10.12
CA SER A 62 -10.14 2.21 11.49
C SER A 62 -10.09 0.69 11.56
N ARG A 63 -10.70 0.01 10.59
CA ARG A 63 -10.68 -1.45 10.46
C ARG A 63 -9.25 -1.97 10.22
N VAL A 64 -8.50 -1.37 9.29
CA VAL A 64 -7.10 -1.73 9.01
C VAL A 64 -6.24 -1.61 10.27
N VAL A 65 -6.34 -0.50 10.99
CA VAL A 65 -5.61 -0.29 12.26
C VAL A 65 -5.95 -1.37 13.28
N LYS A 66 -7.22 -1.71 13.43
CA LYS A 66 -7.66 -2.78 14.34
C LYS A 66 -7.08 -4.13 13.95
N MET A 67 -7.10 -4.47 12.66
CA MET A 67 -6.54 -5.72 12.13
C MET A 67 -5.03 -5.81 12.41
N LEU A 68 -4.27 -4.79 12.05
CA LEU A 68 -2.82 -4.75 12.26
C LEU A 68 -2.44 -4.85 13.74
N ASN A 69 -3.27 -4.28 14.64
CA ASN A 69 -3.04 -4.37 16.09
C ASN A 69 -3.49 -5.71 16.70
N SER A 70 -4.32 -6.50 16.00
CA SER A 70 -4.77 -7.83 16.46
C SER A 70 -3.84 -8.98 16.05
N GLY A 71 -2.73 -8.70 15.38
CA GLY A 71 -1.73 -9.70 14.99
C GLY A 71 -1.61 -9.93 13.48
N VAL A 72 -2.49 -9.32 12.67
CA VAL A 72 -2.32 -9.34 11.21
C VAL A 72 -1.06 -8.57 10.83
N VAL A 73 -0.25 -9.15 9.94
CA VAL A 73 0.91 -8.50 9.34
C VAL A 73 0.65 -8.29 7.86
N ALA A 74 0.56 -7.03 7.43
CA ALA A 74 0.24 -6.68 6.06
C ALA A 74 0.90 -5.38 5.62
N TRP A 75 0.95 -5.18 4.31
CA TRP A 75 1.19 -3.90 3.69
C TRP A 75 -0.11 -3.10 3.61
N VAL A 76 0.00 -1.78 3.49
CA VAL A 76 -1.17 -0.91 3.29
C VAL A 76 -0.91 0.01 2.11
N ARG A 77 -1.79 0.00 1.11
CA ARG A 77 -1.79 1.04 0.09
C ARG A 77 -2.49 2.27 0.65
N ILE A 78 -1.70 3.33 0.79
CA ILE A 78 -2.15 4.64 1.27
C ILE A 78 -2.43 5.58 0.10
N ASN A 79 -3.26 6.55 0.34
CA ASN A 79 -3.65 7.54 -0.66
C ASN A 79 -2.46 8.40 -1.11
N ALA A 80 -2.58 9.00 -2.30
CA ALA A 80 -1.58 9.92 -2.84
C ALA A 80 -1.35 11.12 -1.90
N ILE A 81 -0.12 11.61 -1.84
CA ILE A 81 0.30 12.70 -0.95
C ILE A 81 -0.45 14.02 -1.21
N THR A 82 -0.98 14.18 -2.40
CA THR A 82 -1.78 15.33 -2.82
C THR A 82 -3.19 15.35 -2.24
N THR A 83 -3.63 14.24 -1.61
CA THR A 83 -4.97 14.10 -1.03
C THR A 83 -4.96 14.35 0.48
N GLU A 84 -6.09 14.79 1.02
CA GLU A 84 -6.27 14.90 2.48
C GLU A 84 -6.22 13.53 3.19
N HIS A 85 -6.49 12.44 2.46
CA HIS A 85 -6.52 11.09 3.00
C HIS A 85 -5.12 10.57 3.35
N TRP A 86 -4.08 10.98 2.61
CA TRP A 86 -2.70 10.59 2.90
C TRP A 86 -2.30 10.89 4.35
N TRP A 87 -2.56 12.12 4.81
CA TRP A 87 -2.23 12.51 6.17
C TRP A 87 -2.97 11.69 7.22
N LYS A 88 -4.26 11.42 6.97
CA LYS A 88 -5.07 10.57 7.85
C LYS A 88 -4.53 9.14 7.89
N ASP A 89 -4.08 8.61 6.75
CA ASP A 89 -3.52 7.26 6.63
C ASP A 89 -2.21 7.13 7.42
N VAL A 90 -1.22 7.98 7.16
CA VAL A 90 0.08 7.89 7.84
C VAL A 90 -0.06 8.09 9.35
N LYS A 91 -0.90 9.03 9.77
CA LYS A 91 -1.18 9.28 11.19
C LYS A 91 -1.80 8.05 11.87
N ALA A 92 -2.73 7.38 11.21
CA ALA A 92 -3.39 6.19 11.75
C ALA A 92 -2.45 4.98 11.82
N LEU A 93 -1.56 4.83 10.84
CA LEU A 93 -0.65 3.68 10.72
C LEU A 93 0.60 3.79 11.60
N LYS A 94 1.01 5.00 11.97
CA LYS A 94 2.27 5.30 12.66
C LYS A 94 2.57 4.41 13.88
N ASN A 95 1.55 3.97 14.61
CA ASN A 95 1.70 3.21 15.84
C ASN A 95 1.14 1.78 15.74
N THR A 96 0.89 1.28 14.55
CA THR A 96 0.37 -0.08 14.38
C THR A 96 1.48 -1.12 14.45
N LYS A 97 1.20 -2.27 15.09
CA LYS A 97 2.21 -3.32 15.32
C LYS A 97 2.47 -4.20 14.09
N GLY A 98 1.43 -4.44 13.29
CA GLY A 98 1.47 -5.36 12.14
C GLY A 98 1.79 -4.69 10.81
N LEU A 99 2.10 -3.40 10.79
CA LEU A 99 2.45 -2.71 9.55
C LEU A 99 3.79 -3.22 9.03
N ARG A 100 3.77 -3.85 7.85
CA ARG A 100 4.98 -4.35 7.19
C ARG A 100 5.67 -3.29 6.34
N GLY A 101 4.92 -2.36 5.84
CA GLY A 101 5.31 -1.25 5.00
C GLY A 101 4.10 -0.63 4.33
N VAL A 102 4.31 0.42 3.56
CA VAL A 102 3.25 1.09 2.82
C VAL A 102 3.50 1.06 1.32
N MET A 103 2.43 1.07 0.53
CA MET A 103 2.47 1.40 -0.89
C MET A 103 1.87 2.81 -1.03
N LEU A 104 2.69 3.76 -1.45
CA LEU A 104 2.25 5.14 -1.71
C LEU A 104 1.69 5.20 -3.12
N ALA A 105 0.40 5.53 -3.26
CA ALA A 105 -0.24 5.76 -4.55
C ALA A 105 0.31 7.02 -5.22
N THR A 106 0.38 7.01 -6.53
CA THR A 106 0.75 8.15 -7.39
C THR A 106 2.02 8.87 -6.90
N ALA A 107 3.10 8.11 -6.73
CA ALA A 107 4.40 8.68 -6.37
C ALA A 107 5.00 9.40 -7.58
N GLU A 108 5.20 10.72 -7.46
CA GLU A 108 5.68 11.57 -8.55
C GLU A 108 7.03 12.23 -8.27
N HIS A 109 7.45 12.33 -6.99
CA HIS A 109 8.71 12.96 -6.59
C HIS A 109 9.40 12.19 -5.46
N ALA A 110 10.73 12.26 -5.39
CA ALA A 110 11.50 11.72 -4.27
C ALA A 110 11.04 12.31 -2.92
N THR A 111 10.63 13.57 -2.91
CA THR A 111 10.09 14.26 -1.73
C THR A 111 8.81 13.65 -1.20
N ASP A 112 8.02 12.94 -2.01
CA ASP A 112 6.81 12.23 -1.58
C ASP A 112 7.20 11.06 -0.67
N ILE A 113 8.30 10.39 -1.03
CA ILE A 113 8.87 9.30 -0.24
C ILE A 113 9.45 9.86 1.07
N ASP A 114 10.25 10.93 1.00
CA ASP A 114 10.89 11.54 2.18
C ASP A 114 9.83 11.98 3.21
N ARG A 115 8.76 12.64 2.75
CA ARG A 115 7.65 13.06 3.61
C ARG A 115 6.92 11.88 4.22
N THR A 116 6.64 10.85 3.41
CA THR A 116 5.97 9.63 3.91
C THR A 116 6.84 8.90 4.93
N ALA A 117 8.15 8.79 4.66
CA ALA A 117 9.10 8.17 5.58
C ALA A 117 9.23 8.93 6.91
N SER A 118 9.15 10.27 6.88
CA SER A 118 9.25 11.10 8.09
C SER A 118 8.04 10.95 9.04
N GLU A 119 6.89 10.57 8.51
CA GLU A 119 5.66 10.39 9.28
C GLU A 119 5.45 8.97 9.83
N LEU A 120 6.19 7.99 9.30
CA LEU A 120 6.10 6.59 9.71
C LEU A 120 7.28 6.20 10.63
N PRO A 121 7.20 5.06 11.32
CA PRO A 121 8.34 4.54 12.09
C PRO A 121 9.59 4.42 11.23
N ALA A 122 10.74 4.80 11.80
CA ALA A 122 12.02 4.77 11.08
C ALA A 122 12.29 3.39 10.47
N GLY A 123 12.64 3.37 9.20
CA GLY A 123 12.90 2.13 8.45
C GLY A 123 11.66 1.43 7.90
N THR A 124 10.46 2.02 8.02
CA THR A 124 9.27 1.50 7.33
C THR A 124 9.50 1.51 5.82
N PRO A 125 9.48 0.35 5.13
CA PRO A 125 9.73 0.30 3.70
C PRO A 125 8.54 0.87 2.91
N ILE A 126 8.84 1.65 1.86
CA ILE A 126 7.84 2.29 1.01
C ILE A 126 7.92 1.71 -0.41
N ILE A 127 6.82 1.18 -0.89
CA ILE A 127 6.60 0.85 -2.29
C ILE A 127 6.06 2.12 -2.96
N ALA A 128 6.81 2.70 -3.89
CA ALA A 128 6.39 3.88 -4.63
C ALA A 128 5.66 3.46 -5.90
N LEU A 129 4.33 3.58 -5.96
CA LEU A 129 3.54 3.20 -7.13
C LEU A 129 3.65 4.29 -8.20
N ILE A 130 4.31 3.94 -9.31
CA ILE A 130 4.52 4.81 -10.46
C ILE A 130 3.36 4.58 -11.44
N GLU A 131 2.49 5.58 -11.58
CA GLU A 131 1.25 5.44 -12.34
C GLU A 131 0.79 6.73 -13.04
N SER A 132 1.73 7.69 -13.20
CA SER A 132 1.55 8.91 -13.99
C SER A 132 2.76 9.15 -14.91
N ALA A 133 2.59 9.99 -15.93
CA ALA A 133 3.67 10.39 -16.82
C ALA A 133 4.80 11.08 -16.04
N LEU A 134 4.45 11.92 -15.06
CA LEU A 134 5.41 12.60 -14.20
C LEU A 134 6.18 11.61 -13.33
N GLY A 135 5.48 10.63 -12.72
CA GLY A 135 6.12 9.56 -11.94
C GLY A 135 7.09 8.74 -12.77
N VAL A 136 6.75 8.41 -14.03
CA VAL A 136 7.65 7.72 -14.96
C VAL A 136 8.88 8.60 -15.27
N HIS A 137 8.68 9.89 -15.54
CA HIS A 137 9.77 10.83 -15.79
C HIS A 137 10.76 10.88 -14.60
N ASN A 138 10.27 10.87 -13.39
CA ASN A 138 11.05 10.98 -12.15
C ASN A 138 11.42 9.63 -11.52
N ALA A 139 11.16 8.49 -12.20
CA ALA A 139 11.28 7.17 -11.59
C ALA A 139 12.68 6.86 -11.00
N VAL A 140 13.75 7.35 -11.63
CA VAL A 140 15.13 7.17 -11.14
C VAL A 140 15.34 7.93 -9.82
N GLU A 141 14.84 9.15 -9.73
CA GLU A 141 14.92 9.97 -8.52
C GLU A 141 14.11 9.34 -7.39
N ILE A 142 12.88 8.92 -7.67
CA ILE A 142 12.00 8.22 -6.72
C ILE A 142 12.65 6.91 -6.23
N ALA A 143 13.23 6.12 -7.15
CA ALA A 143 13.90 4.87 -6.80
C ALA A 143 15.13 5.07 -5.90
N SER A 144 15.76 6.24 -5.99
CA SER A 144 16.95 6.59 -5.22
C SER A 144 16.65 7.21 -3.85
N ALA A 145 15.39 7.58 -3.59
CA ALA A 145 14.98 8.19 -2.33
C ALA A 145 15.12 7.22 -1.15
N ILE A 146 15.55 7.76 0.01
CA ILE A 146 15.71 6.96 1.23
C ILE A 146 14.34 6.47 1.71
N GLY A 147 14.19 5.15 1.83
CA GLY A 147 12.92 4.51 2.19
C GLY A 147 12.21 3.85 1.02
N THR A 148 12.58 4.16 -0.22
CA THR A 148 12.05 3.44 -1.38
C THR A 148 12.50 1.98 -1.36
N PHE A 149 11.51 1.10 -1.28
CA PHE A 149 11.74 -0.35 -1.27
C PHE A 149 11.56 -0.97 -2.66
N ARG A 150 10.54 -0.57 -3.38
CA ARG A 150 10.21 -1.00 -4.75
C ARG A 150 9.44 0.10 -5.50
N ILE A 151 9.49 0.04 -6.83
CA ILE A 151 8.77 0.93 -7.73
C ILE A 151 7.92 0.10 -8.72
N PRO A 152 6.73 -0.40 -8.36
CA PRO A 152 5.82 -1.03 -9.31
C PRO A 152 5.23 0.00 -10.28
N PHE A 153 4.76 -0.48 -11.43
CA PHE A 153 4.10 0.33 -12.43
C PHE A 153 2.58 0.09 -12.45
N GLY A 154 1.79 1.15 -12.28
CA GLY A 154 0.34 1.14 -12.32
C GLY A 154 -0.19 1.46 -13.73
N ALA A 155 -0.33 0.44 -14.59
CA ALA A 155 -0.68 0.63 -15.99
C ALA A 155 -2.08 1.24 -16.20
N GLY A 156 -3.02 0.98 -15.30
CA GLY A 156 -4.39 1.50 -15.40
C GLY A 156 -4.43 3.02 -15.29
N ASP A 157 -3.85 3.56 -14.22
CA ASP A 157 -3.82 4.98 -13.95
C ASP A 157 -2.90 5.72 -14.90
N TYR A 158 -1.75 5.13 -15.24
CA TYR A 158 -0.86 5.68 -16.27
C TYR A 158 -1.59 5.90 -17.61
N ARG A 159 -2.40 4.93 -18.06
CA ARG A 159 -3.19 5.10 -19.29
C ARG A 159 -4.23 6.21 -19.16
N ARG A 160 -4.86 6.32 -18.00
CA ARG A 160 -5.83 7.37 -17.72
C ARG A 160 -5.17 8.75 -17.73
N ASP A 161 -3.99 8.87 -17.15
CA ASP A 161 -3.20 10.11 -17.12
C ASP A 161 -2.70 10.53 -18.52
N THR A 162 -2.18 9.59 -19.29
CA THR A 162 -1.58 9.87 -20.61
C THR A 162 -2.56 9.83 -21.78
N GLY A 163 -3.79 9.34 -21.57
CA GLY A 163 -4.75 9.10 -22.64
C GLY A 163 -4.33 7.97 -23.60
N SER A 164 -3.37 7.12 -23.20
CA SER A 164 -2.92 6.01 -24.03
C SER A 164 -3.94 4.85 -24.01
N SER A 165 -4.16 4.23 -25.17
CA SER A 165 -5.00 3.04 -25.28
C SER A 165 -4.21 1.75 -25.04
N ASP A 166 -4.93 0.66 -24.74
CA ASP A 166 -4.32 -0.67 -24.81
C ASP A 166 -3.82 -0.95 -26.22
N PRO A 167 -2.70 -1.64 -26.36
CA PRO A 167 -2.31 -2.17 -27.66
C PRO A 167 -3.41 -3.12 -28.18
N PRO A 168 -3.66 -3.16 -29.49
CA PRO A 168 -4.66 -4.03 -30.09
C PRO A 168 -4.36 -5.52 -29.85
#